data_87a59f0434561063c2eec41d31db0e7a
#
_entry.id   87a59f0434561063c2eec41d31db0e7a
#
_cell.length_a   1.000
_cell.length_b   1.000
_cell.length_c   1.000
_cell.angle_alpha   90.00
_cell.angle_beta   90.00
_cell.angle_gamma   90.00
#
_symmetry.space_group_name_H-M   'P 1'
#
loop_
_entity.id
_entity.type
_entity.pdbx_description
1 polymer ?
#
loop_
_entity_poly.entity_id
_entity_poly.type
_entity_poly.pdbx_seq_one_letter_code
_entity_poly.pdbx_strand_id
1 'polypeptide(L)'
;MFKYKDYLIDAIILVVLALGLTFVSFLFVQPNIEFGILMRFIKAPVVILLNFLPIFSVLAILYCITKRFWAAFLIQTVLVIAMGITNVTKIYYRQEVFKVIDFTLFGEATKMLANDFKLHFPRSIFLVAIILFVIAFGLYRFRNKKLEGKSRLYVSVIVLVITFASFKITTNQKLYFNREYAKAQGFNKWITVESDKAHGMVYSFMHSFKELSTVEPEGYDEKYAKAMFEKYTDEPMPEDKKINIIAIMFESYNDFSKYNVDFKKYPYESNDYVKEHSIRGSIVVDVFGGGTVHTERTFLTGNYNQPFYNRPVNSYVWYLKSQGYNTTAMHPHMGGFYNRVTANKNLGYDEFFYDENYFNNYKSEIYPRPDEDLFKHILKDYNEKKKTGKPYFNMTVTMQNHGPYPETPAPYNYIDKKELDDKTFNSINNYFDGIRQSSDAFKKLLSELKEDDEPVIVVAFGDHNPYLGENDCGFKSMGIDVSPDSVDGYLNRYRTPYIIWANDKAKSVTGLDFVGDGPTMSSEYLFTHVFNMLGLKGPRYMQIKNNEFPDVSIFNKSYMKIADKMIPTKSEEALQTSIWLNSLDYYYNTNFMYEEFK
;
A
#
# COMPACT_ATOMS: atom_id res chain seq x y z
N MET A 1 23.91 -35.33 39.09
CA MET A 1 23.07 -35.91 38.05
C MET A 1 21.60 -35.50 38.14
N PHE A 2 20.94 -35.47 39.29
CA PHE A 2 19.52 -35.07 39.45
C PHE A 2 19.22 -33.62 39.06
N LYS A 3 20.10 -32.65 39.32
CA LYS A 3 19.88 -31.23 38.95
C LYS A 3 19.80 -30.96 37.45
N TYR A 4 20.62 -31.64 36.63
CA TYR A 4 20.62 -31.47 35.17
C TYR A 4 19.33 -31.98 34.54
N LYS A 5 18.80 -33.12 35.03
CA LYS A 5 17.56 -33.69 34.56
C LYS A 5 16.34 -32.76 34.82
N ASP A 6 16.31 -32.05 35.95
CA ASP A 6 15.27 -31.09 36.29
C ASP A 6 15.31 -29.89 35.32
N TYR A 7 16.49 -29.35 35.00
CA TYR A 7 16.62 -28.24 34.03
C TYR A 7 16.23 -28.63 32.61
N LEU A 8 16.57 -29.85 32.19
CA LEU A 8 16.14 -30.35 30.88
C LEU A 8 14.63 -30.46 30.80
N ILE A 9 13.98 -30.97 31.85
CA ILE A 9 12.51 -31.02 31.93
C ILE A 9 11.91 -29.61 31.91
N ASP A 10 12.49 -28.67 32.62
CA ASP A 10 12.04 -27.29 32.65
C ASP A 10 12.14 -26.64 31.26
N ALA A 11 13.25 -26.87 30.54
CA ALA A 11 13.41 -26.40 29.16
C ALA A 11 12.37 -27.01 28.21
N ILE A 12 12.12 -28.31 28.33
CA ILE A 12 11.10 -29.00 27.51
C ILE A 12 9.70 -28.40 27.79
N ILE A 13 9.36 -28.17 29.07
CA ILE A 13 8.08 -27.56 29.44
C ILE A 13 7.94 -26.18 28.79
N LEU A 14 8.98 -25.31 28.85
CA LEU A 14 8.96 -23.99 28.23
C LEU A 14 8.74 -24.09 26.72
N VAL A 15 9.43 -24.99 26.03
CA VAL A 15 9.29 -25.22 24.59
C VAL A 15 7.85 -25.67 24.26
N VAL A 16 7.30 -26.64 24.98
CA VAL A 16 5.94 -27.16 24.76
C VAL A 16 4.89 -26.07 25.00
N LEU A 17 5.01 -25.30 26.07
CA LEU A 17 4.09 -24.20 26.38
C LEU A 17 4.17 -23.08 25.34
N ALA A 18 5.38 -22.69 24.92
CA ALA A 18 5.58 -21.68 23.88
C ALA A 18 5.01 -22.16 22.53
N LEU A 19 5.22 -23.43 22.18
CA LEU A 19 4.66 -23.99 20.95
C LEU A 19 3.13 -24.01 20.99
N GLY A 20 2.53 -24.39 22.11
CA GLY A 20 1.08 -24.31 22.32
C GLY A 20 0.54 -22.89 22.13
N LEU A 21 1.17 -21.87 22.75
CA LEU A 21 0.79 -20.48 22.58
C LEU A 21 0.99 -19.97 21.16
N THR A 22 2.00 -20.50 20.43
CA THR A 22 2.21 -20.20 19.01
C THR A 22 1.01 -20.66 18.19
N PHE A 23 0.54 -21.88 18.38
CA PHE A 23 -0.66 -22.35 17.68
C PHE A 23 -1.91 -21.58 18.09
N VAL A 24 -2.04 -21.18 19.36
CA VAL A 24 -3.11 -20.30 19.80
C VAL A 24 -3.05 -18.95 19.08
N SER A 25 -1.87 -18.37 18.89
CA SER A 25 -1.72 -17.09 18.19
C SER A 25 -2.18 -17.14 16.74
N PHE A 26 -2.07 -18.29 16.06
CA PHE A 26 -2.56 -18.46 14.69
C PHE A 26 -4.08 -18.46 14.58
N LEU A 27 -4.81 -18.77 15.65
CA LEU A 27 -6.27 -18.67 15.66
C LEU A 27 -6.76 -17.23 15.50
N PHE A 28 -5.93 -16.25 15.82
CA PHE A 28 -6.26 -14.83 15.78
C PHE A 28 -5.84 -14.11 14.49
N VAL A 29 -5.51 -14.83 13.42
CA VAL A 29 -5.20 -14.22 12.11
C VAL A 29 -6.45 -13.96 11.25
N GLN A 30 -7.63 -14.39 11.72
CA GLN A 30 -8.92 -14.17 11.06
C GLN A 30 -9.95 -13.65 12.08
N PRO A 31 -10.94 -12.84 11.65
CA PRO A 31 -11.97 -12.31 12.53
C PRO A 31 -12.77 -13.40 13.26
N ASN A 32 -13.01 -14.52 12.59
CA ASN A 32 -13.65 -15.69 13.18
C ASN A 32 -12.59 -16.75 13.47
N ILE A 33 -12.59 -17.30 14.70
CA ILE A 33 -11.68 -18.36 15.07
C ILE A 33 -12.14 -19.68 14.45
N GLU A 34 -11.38 -20.14 13.47
CA GLU A 34 -11.57 -21.42 12.78
C GLU A 34 -10.36 -22.31 13.02
N PHE A 35 -10.55 -23.48 13.61
CA PHE A 35 -9.44 -24.39 13.87
C PHE A 35 -8.76 -24.91 12.60
N GLY A 36 -9.48 -24.91 11.46
CA GLY A 36 -8.94 -25.26 10.15
C GLY A 36 -7.76 -24.38 9.72
N ILE A 37 -7.64 -23.15 10.25
CA ILE A 37 -6.51 -22.25 9.96
C ILE A 37 -5.16 -22.87 10.39
N LEU A 38 -5.11 -23.68 11.43
CA LEU A 38 -3.90 -24.31 11.92
C LEU A 38 -3.27 -25.23 10.85
N MET A 39 -4.11 -25.89 10.05
CA MET A 39 -3.64 -26.74 8.95
C MET A 39 -2.92 -25.95 7.85
N ARG A 40 -3.24 -24.68 7.69
CA ARG A 40 -2.53 -23.79 6.76
C ARG A 40 -1.12 -23.50 7.27
N PHE A 41 -0.94 -23.24 8.56
CA PHE A 41 0.37 -22.95 9.15
C PHE A 41 1.29 -24.17 9.19
N ILE A 42 0.76 -25.38 9.34
CA ILE A 42 1.56 -26.63 9.28
C ILE A 42 2.30 -26.75 7.94
N LYS A 43 1.75 -26.22 6.85
CA LYS A 43 2.41 -26.20 5.53
C LYS A 43 3.59 -25.22 5.43
N ALA A 44 3.79 -24.36 6.43
CA ALA A 44 4.86 -23.36 6.45
C ALA A 44 5.66 -23.42 7.78
N PRO A 45 6.48 -24.45 7.99
CA PRO A 45 7.18 -24.68 9.28
C PRO A 45 8.13 -23.54 9.65
N VAL A 46 8.67 -22.81 8.69
CA VAL A 46 9.49 -21.63 8.94
C VAL A 46 8.67 -20.52 9.61
N VAL A 47 7.41 -20.33 9.20
CA VAL A 47 6.51 -19.34 9.82
C VAL A 47 6.16 -19.76 11.26
N ILE A 48 6.00 -21.06 11.52
CA ILE A 48 5.83 -21.55 12.90
C ILE A 48 7.04 -21.15 13.74
N LEU A 49 8.25 -21.39 13.26
CA LEU A 49 9.49 -21.03 13.97
C LEU A 49 9.58 -19.51 14.21
N LEU A 50 9.24 -18.68 13.22
CA LEU A 50 9.32 -17.24 13.31
C LEU A 50 8.31 -16.64 14.31
N ASN A 51 7.15 -17.27 14.54
CA ASN A 51 6.21 -16.91 15.60
C ASN A 51 6.60 -17.51 16.95
N PHE A 52 7.15 -18.72 16.96
CA PHE A 52 7.59 -19.41 18.17
C PHE A 52 8.73 -18.66 18.89
N LEU A 53 9.73 -18.16 18.16
CA LEU A 53 10.91 -17.51 18.74
C LEU A 53 10.56 -16.32 19.66
N PRO A 54 9.72 -15.35 19.28
CA PRO A 54 9.31 -14.27 20.16
C PRO A 54 8.47 -14.76 21.35
N ILE A 55 7.53 -15.67 21.12
CA ILE A 55 6.67 -16.23 22.19
C ILE A 55 7.53 -16.97 23.22
N PHE A 56 8.47 -17.80 22.76
CA PHE A 56 9.42 -18.50 23.64
C PHE A 56 10.27 -17.51 24.43
N SER A 57 10.80 -16.48 23.78
CA SER A 57 11.64 -15.46 24.41
C SER A 57 10.91 -14.74 25.54
N VAL A 58 9.68 -14.27 25.28
CA VAL A 58 8.87 -13.58 26.30
C VAL A 58 8.48 -14.52 27.43
N LEU A 59 8.08 -15.77 27.12
CA LEU A 59 7.73 -16.77 28.14
C LEU A 59 8.93 -17.08 29.05
N ALA A 60 10.12 -17.23 28.47
CA ALA A 60 11.36 -17.50 29.20
C ALA A 60 11.78 -16.30 30.08
N ILE A 61 11.64 -15.06 29.58
CA ILE A 61 11.85 -13.83 30.37
C ILE A 61 10.88 -13.81 31.56
N LEU A 62 9.57 -14.02 31.30
CA LEU A 62 8.56 -14.05 32.34
C LEU A 62 8.82 -15.16 33.37
N TYR A 63 9.33 -16.32 32.94
CA TYR A 63 9.75 -17.38 33.86
C TYR A 63 10.94 -16.97 34.72
N CYS A 64 11.93 -16.29 34.15
CA CYS A 64 13.05 -15.73 34.93
C CYS A 64 12.59 -14.68 35.95
N ILE A 65 11.58 -13.86 35.62
CA ILE A 65 11.04 -12.80 36.50
C ILE A 65 10.17 -13.42 37.61
N THR A 66 9.15 -14.19 37.23
CA THR A 66 8.17 -14.77 38.16
C THR A 66 8.69 -15.95 38.95
N LYS A 67 9.76 -16.61 38.45
CA LYS A 67 10.35 -17.83 39.00
C LYS A 67 9.43 -19.05 38.99
N ARG A 68 8.25 -18.96 38.35
CA ARG A 68 7.19 -19.98 38.37
C ARG A 68 6.57 -20.16 36.98
N PHE A 69 6.49 -21.40 36.51
CA PHE A 69 5.91 -21.70 35.19
C PHE A 69 4.47 -21.22 35.05
N TRP A 70 3.62 -21.51 36.05
CA TRP A 70 2.20 -21.15 35.98
C TRP A 70 1.99 -19.64 35.86
N ALA A 71 2.77 -18.84 36.60
CA ALA A 71 2.65 -17.39 36.60
C ALA A 71 3.16 -16.82 35.26
N ALA A 72 4.30 -17.29 34.77
CA ALA A 72 4.84 -16.91 33.47
C ALA A 72 3.87 -17.24 32.33
N PHE A 73 3.34 -18.47 32.34
CA PHE A 73 2.38 -18.94 31.34
C PHE A 73 1.06 -18.17 31.39
N LEU A 74 0.53 -17.89 32.58
CA LEU A 74 -0.70 -17.12 32.73
C LEU A 74 -0.56 -15.69 32.18
N ILE A 75 0.52 -14.99 32.54
CA ILE A 75 0.81 -13.64 32.04
C ILE A 75 0.94 -13.66 30.53
N GLN A 76 1.73 -14.60 29.98
CA GLN A 76 1.92 -14.72 28.53
C GLN A 76 0.62 -15.05 27.81
N THR A 77 -0.23 -15.90 28.39
CA THR A 77 -1.56 -16.22 27.86
C THR A 77 -2.42 -14.97 27.75
N VAL A 78 -2.47 -14.16 28.80
CA VAL A 78 -3.23 -12.89 28.79
C VAL A 78 -2.70 -11.96 27.70
N LEU A 79 -1.38 -11.84 27.54
CA LEU A 79 -0.77 -11.02 26.48
C LEU A 79 -1.14 -11.51 25.08
N VAL A 80 -1.05 -12.83 24.82
CA VAL A 80 -1.38 -13.43 23.50
C VAL A 80 -2.86 -13.23 23.19
N ILE A 81 -3.76 -13.43 24.15
CA ILE A 81 -5.20 -13.22 23.97
C ILE A 81 -5.50 -11.74 23.73
N ALA A 82 -4.93 -10.82 24.50
CA ALA A 82 -5.14 -9.37 24.34
C ALA A 82 -4.67 -8.91 22.96
N MET A 83 -3.46 -9.28 22.55
CA MET A 83 -2.96 -9.02 21.20
C MET A 83 -3.87 -9.65 20.13
N GLY A 84 -4.33 -10.88 20.36
CA GLY A 84 -5.23 -11.59 19.45
C GLY A 84 -6.56 -10.86 19.25
N ILE A 85 -7.22 -10.42 20.32
CA ILE A 85 -8.46 -9.64 20.26
C ILE A 85 -8.23 -8.33 19.51
N THR A 86 -7.15 -7.63 19.80
CA THR A 86 -6.78 -6.39 19.09
C THR A 86 -6.56 -6.66 17.60
N ASN A 87 -5.82 -7.73 17.25
CA ASN A 87 -5.55 -8.11 15.87
C ASN A 87 -6.82 -8.45 15.09
N VAL A 88 -7.69 -9.32 15.63
CA VAL A 88 -8.95 -9.69 14.96
C VAL A 88 -9.92 -8.51 14.84
N THR A 89 -9.95 -7.64 15.84
CA THR A 89 -10.75 -6.40 15.80
C THR A 89 -10.26 -5.48 14.71
N LYS A 90 -8.94 -5.28 14.60
CA LYS A 90 -8.33 -4.45 13.57
C LYS A 90 -8.55 -5.02 12.17
N ILE A 91 -8.39 -6.34 12.00
CA ILE A 91 -8.68 -7.02 10.73
C ILE A 91 -10.16 -6.85 10.36
N TYR A 92 -11.07 -7.00 11.32
CA TYR A 92 -12.50 -6.90 11.07
C TYR A 92 -12.92 -5.51 10.57
N TYR A 93 -12.43 -4.43 11.21
CA TYR A 93 -12.84 -3.06 10.90
C TYR A 93 -11.94 -2.35 9.89
N ARG A 94 -10.64 -2.69 9.81
CA ARG A 94 -9.65 -1.94 9.04
C ARG A 94 -8.92 -2.75 7.98
N GLN A 95 -9.18 -4.07 7.91
CA GLN A 95 -8.45 -4.98 7.02
C GLN A 95 -6.92 -4.86 7.15
N GLU A 96 -6.45 -4.70 8.37
CA GLU A 96 -5.03 -4.59 8.71
C GLU A 96 -4.70 -5.44 9.93
N VAL A 97 -3.46 -5.96 10.00
CA VAL A 97 -2.95 -6.64 11.19
C VAL A 97 -2.52 -5.64 12.27
N PHE A 98 -2.48 -6.10 13.51
CA PHE A 98 -1.99 -5.31 14.64
C PHE A 98 -0.47 -5.11 14.56
N LYS A 99 -0.02 -3.85 14.63
CA LYS A 99 1.37 -3.43 14.49
C LYS A 99 1.83 -2.60 15.69
N VAL A 100 3.15 -2.50 15.89
CA VAL A 100 3.73 -1.71 16.98
C VAL A 100 3.30 -0.24 16.93
N ILE A 101 3.15 0.32 15.74
CA ILE A 101 2.71 1.71 15.56
C ILE A 101 1.33 1.99 16.15
N ASP A 102 0.48 0.97 16.27
CA ASP A 102 -0.87 1.12 16.83
C ASP A 102 -0.84 1.55 18.30
N PHE A 103 0.25 1.33 19.02
CA PHE A 103 0.41 1.87 20.38
C PHE A 103 0.45 3.40 20.42
N THR A 104 0.90 4.06 19.36
CA THR A 104 0.88 5.53 19.28
C THR A 104 -0.55 6.07 19.15
N LEU A 105 -1.47 5.24 18.66
CA LEU A 105 -2.90 5.55 18.48
C LEU A 105 -3.76 5.16 19.70
N PHE A 106 -3.14 4.69 20.79
CA PHE A 106 -3.87 4.20 21.95
C PHE A 106 -4.81 5.25 22.58
N GLY A 107 -4.41 6.51 22.59
CA GLY A 107 -5.23 7.63 23.06
C GLY A 107 -6.45 7.89 22.16
N GLU A 108 -6.36 7.65 20.86
CA GLU A 108 -7.48 7.73 19.92
C GLU A 108 -8.40 6.51 20.06
N ALA A 109 -7.82 5.31 20.21
CA ALA A 109 -8.56 4.08 20.42
C ALA A 109 -9.44 4.12 21.69
N THR A 110 -8.94 4.73 22.79
CA THR A 110 -9.73 4.90 24.03
C THR A 110 -10.91 5.86 23.83
N LYS A 111 -10.76 6.92 23.01
CA LYS A 111 -11.88 7.81 22.65
C LYS A 111 -12.90 7.11 21.76
N MET A 112 -12.46 6.24 20.84
CA MET A 112 -13.35 5.46 19.99
C MET A 112 -14.15 4.43 20.79
N LEU A 113 -13.53 3.77 21.78
CA LEU A 113 -14.23 2.85 22.70
C LEU A 113 -15.31 3.55 23.52
N ALA A 114 -15.15 4.84 23.81
CA ALA A 114 -16.18 5.64 24.50
C ALA A 114 -17.37 6.01 23.57
N ASN A 115 -17.22 5.91 22.25
CA ASN A 115 -18.20 6.28 21.23
C ASN A 115 -18.79 5.06 20.49
N ASP A 116 -19.29 4.06 21.24
CA ASP A 116 -19.97 2.85 20.72
C ASP A 116 -19.11 1.89 19.86
N PHE A 117 -17.81 2.07 19.80
CA PHE A 117 -16.92 1.11 19.14
C PHE A 117 -16.85 -0.19 19.94
N LYS A 118 -17.23 -1.32 19.34
CA LYS A 118 -17.22 -2.63 20.00
C LYS A 118 -16.01 -3.45 19.57
N LEU A 119 -15.26 -3.96 20.54
CA LEU A 119 -14.24 -4.98 20.26
C LEU A 119 -14.89 -6.21 19.63
N HIS A 120 -14.26 -6.74 18.60
CA HIS A 120 -14.71 -7.99 17.98
C HIS A 120 -14.25 -9.18 18.81
N PHE A 121 -15.20 -9.88 19.44
CA PHE A 121 -14.97 -11.06 20.28
C PHE A 121 -15.49 -12.32 19.58
N PRO A 122 -14.62 -13.14 18.95
CA PRO A 122 -15.03 -14.44 18.46
C PRO A 122 -15.48 -15.33 19.65
N ARG A 123 -16.68 -15.91 19.58
CA ARG A 123 -17.24 -16.70 20.69
C ARG A 123 -16.36 -17.86 21.13
N SER A 124 -15.62 -18.46 20.22
CA SER A 124 -14.68 -19.56 20.49
C SER A 124 -13.47 -19.17 21.35
N ILE A 125 -13.22 -17.86 21.57
CA ILE A 125 -12.13 -17.38 22.45
C ILE A 125 -12.34 -17.85 23.89
N PHE A 126 -13.58 -17.97 24.35
CA PHE A 126 -13.88 -18.42 25.70
C PHE A 126 -13.42 -19.86 25.91
N LEU A 127 -13.62 -20.73 24.91
CA LEU A 127 -13.15 -22.13 24.99
C LEU A 127 -11.62 -22.18 25.05
N VAL A 128 -10.93 -21.41 24.21
CA VAL A 128 -9.47 -21.30 24.22
C VAL A 128 -8.97 -20.80 25.58
N ALA A 129 -9.58 -19.74 26.12
CA ALA A 129 -9.21 -19.19 27.43
C ALA A 129 -9.39 -20.21 28.55
N ILE A 130 -10.50 -20.98 28.57
CA ILE A 130 -10.75 -22.03 29.57
C ILE A 130 -9.65 -23.11 29.50
N ILE A 131 -9.30 -23.58 28.29
CA ILE A 131 -8.25 -24.61 28.12
C ILE A 131 -6.91 -24.09 28.66
N LEU A 132 -6.53 -22.87 28.32
CA LEU A 132 -5.26 -22.27 28.77
C LEU A 132 -5.26 -22.04 30.30
N PHE A 133 -6.38 -21.66 30.87
CA PHE A 133 -6.54 -21.54 32.32
C PHE A 133 -6.39 -22.90 33.02
N VAL A 134 -6.99 -23.98 32.50
CA VAL A 134 -6.83 -25.34 33.04
C VAL A 134 -5.35 -25.78 33.00
N ILE A 135 -4.62 -25.48 31.91
CA ILE A 135 -3.18 -25.75 31.83
C ILE A 135 -2.42 -24.96 32.90
N ALA A 136 -2.70 -23.66 33.06
CA ALA A 136 -2.07 -22.83 34.10
C ALA A 136 -2.34 -23.37 35.50
N PHE A 137 -3.57 -23.80 35.79
CA PHE A 137 -3.94 -24.42 37.06
C PHE A 137 -3.21 -25.75 37.26
N GLY A 138 -3.11 -26.59 36.24
CA GLY A 138 -2.31 -27.82 36.28
C GLY A 138 -0.85 -27.56 36.62
N LEU A 139 -0.22 -26.55 35.98
CA LEU A 139 1.14 -26.12 36.28
C LEU A 139 1.28 -25.62 37.73
N TYR A 140 0.30 -24.87 38.22
CA TYR A 140 0.24 -24.43 39.64
C TYR A 140 0.19 -25.63 40.57
N ARG A 141 -0.66 -26.63 40.30
CA ARG A 141 -0.88 -27.78 41.16
C ARG A 141 0.27 -28.79 41.16
N PHE A 142 0.90 -29.02 40.00
CA PHE A 142 1.83 -30.12 39.81
C PHE A 142 3.31 -29.68 39.59
N ARG A 143 3.58 -28.41 39.18
CA ARG A 143 4.93 -27.89 38.89
C ARG A 143 5.17 -26.51 39.49
N ASN A 144 4.87 -26.33 40.75
CA ASN A 144 5.04 -25.05 41.47
C ASN A 144 6.44 -24.88 42.08
N LYS A 145 7.49 -25.42 41.43
CA LYS A 145 8.90 -25.20 41.83
C LYS A 145 9.30 -23.78 41.45
N LYS A 146 10.15 -23.18 42.29
CA LYS A 146 10.76 -21.86 41.99
C LYS A 146 12.13 -22.02 41.34
N LEU A 147 12.43 -21.17 40.34
CA LEU A 147 13.76 -21.01 39.78
C LEU A 147 14.59 -20.12 40.74
N GLU A 148 15.62 -20.69 41.39
CA GLU A 148 16.42 -19.99 42.40
C GLU A 148 17.93 -20.16 42.19
N GLY A 149 18.72 -19.27 42.84
CA GLY A 149 20.18 -19.37 42.92
C GLY A 149 20.93 -18.96 41.63
N LYS A 150 22.18 -19.41 41.53
CA LYS A 150 23.08 -19.10 40.41
C LYS A 150 22.53 -19.57 39.03
N SER A 151 21.74 -20.65 39.02
CA SER A 151 21.11 -21.15 37.79
C SER A 151 20.17 -20.14 37.15
N ARG A 152 19.49 -19.30 37.95
CA ARG A 152 18.64 -18.22 37.41
C ARG A 152 19.49 -17.22 36.61
N LEU A 153 20.67 -16.84 37.10
CA LEU A 153 21.55 -15.91 36.37
C LEU A 153 21.97 -16.50 35.02
N TYR A 154 22.44 -17.76 35.00
CA TYR A 154 22.85 -18.41 33.75
C TYR A 154 21.69 -18.53 32.74
N VAL A 155 20.51 -18.96 33.22
CA VAL A 155 19.30 -19.04 32.37
C VAL A 155 18.93 -17.65 31.85
N SER A 156 18.98 -16.61 32.67
CA SER A 156 18.67 -15.23 32.24
C SER A 156 19.62 -14.73 31.15
N VAL A 157 20.92 -15.02 31.24
CA VAL A 157 21.89 -14.65 30.19
C VAL A 157 21.59 -15.39 28.88
N ILE A 158 21.32 -16.68 28.92
CA ILE A 158 20.96 -17.47 27.74
C ILE A 158 19.67 -16.93 27.12
N VAL A 159 18.66 -16.64 27.94
CA VAL A 159 17.38 -16.09 27.48
C VAL A 159 17.58 -14.72 26.80
N LEU A 160 18.42 -13.85 27.34
CA LEU A 160 18.73 -12.56 26.72
C LEU A 160 19.40 -12.73 25.34
N VAL A 161 20.33 -13.66 25.19
CA VAL A 161 20.97 -13.97 23.90
C VAL A 161 19.94 -14.50 22.88
N ILE A 162 19.08 -15.43 23.32
CA ILE A 162 18.00 -15.96 22.47
C ILE A 162 17.03 -14.87 22.07
N THR A 163 16.66 -13.98 22.99
CA THR A 163 15.74 -12.85 22.72
C THR A 163 16.34 -11.89 21.69
N PHE A 164 17.61 -11.56 21.83
CA PHE A 164 18.29 -10.70 20.86
C PHE A 164 18.37 -11.35 19.47
N ALA A 165 18.73 -12.62 19.40
CA ALA A 165 18.75 -13.38 18.15
C ALA A 165 17.35 -13.47 17.53
N SER A 166 16.32 -13.77 18.33
CA SER A 166 14.91 -13.79 17.91
C SER A 166 14.49 -12.44 17.30
N PHE A 167 14.80 -11.33 17.98
CA PHE A 167 14.49 -9.99 17.47
C PHE A 167 15.16 -9.72 16.12
N LYS A 168 16.46 -10.01 15.98
CA LYS A 168 17.19 -9.82 14.71
C LYS A 168 16.62 -10.68 13.57
N ILE A 169 16.25 -11.93 13.85
CA ILE A 169 15.67 -12.84 12.86
C ILE A 169 14.28 -12.35 12.44
N THR A 170 13.41 -12.04 13.39
CA THR A 170 12.01 -11.69 13.11
C THR A 170 11.85 -10.28 12.53
N THR A 171 12.84 -9.41 12.66
CA THR A 171 12.86 -8.09 12.01
C THR A 171 13.61 -8.08 10.68
N ASN A 172 14.04 -9.24 10.15
CA ASN A 172 14.74 -9.32 8.88
C ASN A 172 13.79 -9.13 7.70
N GLN A 173 13.99 -8.08 6.91
CA GLN A 173 13.13 -7.73 5.79
C GLN A 173 13.12 -8.79 4.68
N LYS A 174 14.27 -9.40 4.34
CA LYS A 174 14.34 -10.43 3.28
C LYS A 174 13.52 -11.66 3.64
N LEU A 175 13.46 -12.04 4.92
CA LEU A 175 12.62 -13.14 5.39
C LEU A 175 11.13 -12.77 5.37
N TYR A 176 10.79 -11.55 5.76
CA TYR A 176 9.39 -11.12 5.82
C TYR A 176 8.77 -10.98 4.44
N PHE A 177 9.46 -10.40 3.47
CA PHE A 177 8.94 -10.20 2.13
C PHE A 177 8.97 -11.46 1.24
N ASN A 178 9.23 -12.64 1.81
CA ASN A 178 9.11 -13.89 1.09
C ASN A 178 7.63 -14.30 0.92
N ARG A 179 7.05 -13.94 -0.22
CA ARG A 179 5.64 -14.18 -0.56
C ARG A 179 5.27 -15.66 -0.76
N GLU A 180 6.25 -16.57 -0.84
CA GLU A 180 6.00 -18.01 -0.99
C GLU A 180 5.31 -18.61 0.25
N TYR A 181 5.44 -17.99 1.43
CA TYR A 181 4.71 -18.42 2.61
C TYR A 181 3.19 -18.29 2.41
N ALA A 182 2.72 -17.16 1.86
CA ALA A 182 1.30 -16.94 1.60
C ALA A 182 0.75 -17.96 0.61
N LYS A 183 1.49 -18.23 -0.48
CA LYS A 183 1.11 -19.24 -1.48
C LYS A 183 1.00 -20.64 -0.89
N ALA A 184 2.00 -21.07 -0.11
CA ALA A 184 2.01 -22.39 0.51
C ALA A 184 0.84 -22.62 1.47
N GLN A 185 0.36 -21.56 2.12
CA GLN A 185 -0.74 -21.56 3.08
C GLN A 185 -2.11 -21.32 2.44
N GLY A 186 -2.18 -20.99 1.16
CA GLY A 186 -3.42 -20.66 0.44
C GLY A 186 -3.99 -19.28 0.80
N PHE A 187 -3.16 -18.34 1.26
CA PHE A 187 -3.49 -16.93 1.36
C PHE A 187 -3.19 -16.21 0.04
N ASN A 188 -3.90 -15.11 -0.22
CA ASN A 188 -3.63 -14.30 -1.40
C ASN A 188 -2.38 -13.42 -1.18
N LYS A 189 -1.27 -13.78 -1.82
CA LYS A 189 0.01 -13.05 -1.70
C LYS A 189 0.00 -11.62 -2.26
N TRP A 190 -1.01 -11.25 -3.04
CA TRP A 190 -1.16 -9.93 -3.66
C TRP A 190 -1.94 -8.94 -2.80
N ILE A 191 -2.70 -9.45 -1.83
CA ILE A 191 -3.44 -8.63 -0.87
C ILE A 191 -2.59 -8.50 0.39
N THR A 192 -2.23 -7.25 0.75
CA THR A 192 -1.32 -6.97 1.88
C THR A 192 -1.78 -7.64 3.17
N VAL A 193 -3.06 -7.50 3.53
CA VAL A 193 -3.59 -8.10 4.75
C VAL A 193 -3.52 -9.64 4.74
N GLU A 194 -3.74 -10.27 3.59
CA GLU A 194 -3.65 -11.73 3.47
C GLU A 194 -2.18 -12.20 3.55
N SER A 195 -1.25 -11.44 2.95
CA SER A 195 0.18 -11.67 3.09
C SER A 195 0.63 -11.53 4.56
N ASP A 196 0.17 -10.50 5.25
CA ASP A 196 0.47 -10.29 6.68
C ASP A 196 -0.15 -11.40 7.56
N LYS A 197 -1.38 -11.84 7.28
CA LYS A 197 -2.00 -13.00 7.95
C LYS A 197 -1.18 -14.28 7.77
N ALA A 198 -0.62 -14.50 6.57
CA ALA A 198 0.21 -15.65 6.28
C ALA A 198 1.49 -15.71 7.14
N HIS A 199 2.01 -14.57 7.58
CA HIS A 199 3.14 -14.51 8.51
C HIS A 199 2.76 -14.85 9.96
N GLY A 200 1.46 -14.85 10.29
CA GLY A 200 0.97 -15.01 11.66
C GLY A 200 1.07 -13.72 12.47
N MET A 201 0.21 -13.60 13.47
CA MET A 201 0.04 -12.38 14.26
C MET A 201 1.34 -11.90 14.93
N VAL A 202 2.08 -12.80 15.57
CA VAL A 202 3.25 -12.42 16.38
C VAL A 202 4.44 -12.05 15.50
N TYR A 203 4.68 -12.77 14.42
CA TYR A 203 5.78 -12.45 13.50
C TYR A 203 5.52 -11.12 12.76
N SER A 204 4.30 -10.88 12.29
CA SER A 204 3.93 -9.60 11.68
C SER A 204 4.08 -8.44 12.66
N PHE A 205 3.66 -8.62 13.91
CA PHE A 205 3.88 -7.63 14.96
C PHE A 205 5.37 -7.36 15.21
N MET A 206 6.20 -8.40 15.34
CA MET A 206 7.65 -8.24 15.55
C MET A 206 8.33 -7.54 14.37
N HIS A 207 7.96 -7.88 13.14
CA HIS A 207 8.49 -7.21 11.97
C HIS A 207 8.15 -5.72 11.94
N SER A 208 6.96 -5.33 12.41
CA SER A 208 6.49 -3.94 12.40
C SER A 208 7.31 -2.99 13.28
N PHE A 209 8.22 -3.48 14.15
CA PHE A 209 9.23 -2.63 14.80
C PHE A 209 10.14 -1.91 13.80
N LYS A 210 10.32 -2.45 12.61
CA LYS A 210 11.04 -1.77 11.53
C LYS A 210 10.26 -0.59 10.94
N GLU A 211 8.95 -0.61 11.09
CA GLU A 211 8.06 0.46 10.63
C GLU A 211 8.06 1.69 11.57
N LEU A 212 8.70 1.62 12.72
CA LEU A 212 8.83 2.76 13.65
C LEU A 212 9.85 3.80 13.18
N SER A 213 10.76 3.43 12.30
CA SER A 213 11.77 4.34 11.76
C SER A 213 11.90 4.17 10.26
N THR A 214 11.96 5.28 9.56
CA THR A 214 12.38 5.30 8.16
C THR A 214 13.83 4.82 8.11
N VAL A 215 14.11 3.78 7.33
CA VAL A 215 15.46 3.22 7.23
C VAL A 215 16.31 4.16 6.39
N GLU A 216 17.41 4.62 6.95
CA GLU A 216 18.40 5.41 6.24
C GLU A 216 18.93 4.63 5.01
N PRO A 217 18.92 5.21 3.81
CA PRO A 217 19.42 4.54 2.62
C PRO A 217 20.94 4.41 2.65
N GLU A 218 21.45 3.41 1.95
CA GLU A 218 22.91 3.21 1.79
C GLU A 218 23.53 4.43 1.11
N GLY A 219 24.59 4.96 1.73
CA GLY A 219 25.30 6.14 1.23
C GLY A 219 24.57 7.47 1.47
N TYR A 220 23.62 7.52 2.41
CA TYR A 220 22.90 8.76 2.74
C TYR A 220 23.83 9.94 3.00
N ASP A 221 23.61 11.01 2.23
CA ASP A 221 24.34 12.28 2.38
C ASP A 221 23.39 13.37 2.93
N GLU A 222 23.35 13.49 4.25
CA GLU A 222 22.54 14.49 4.94
C GLU A 222 22.94 15.92 4.57
N LYS A 223 24.26 16.18 4.43
CA LYS A 223 24.74 17.52 4.11
C LYS A 223 24.28 17.96 2.73
N TYR A 224 24.39 17.06 1.75
CA TYR A 224 23.89 17.30 0.41
C TYR A 224 22.40 17.55 0.41
N ALA A 225 21.62 16.66 0.99
CA ALA A 225 20.15 16.78 1.03
C ALA A 225 19.73 18.10 1.71
N LYS A 226 20.26 18.40 2.89
CA LYS A 226 19.97 19.63 3.62
C LYS A 226 20.32 20.88 2.80
N ALA A 227 21.49 20.92 2.17
CA ALA A 227 21.91 22.04 1.32
C ALA A 227 20.95 22.27 0.15
N MET A 228 20.43 21.19 -0.48
CA MET A 228 19.45 21.29 -1.54
C MET A 228 18.11 21.87 -1.03
N PHE A 229 17.61 21.40 0.11
CA PHE A 229 16.37 21.93 0.70
C PHE A 229 16.50 23.35 1.27
N GLU A 230 17.71 23.81 1.57
CA GLU A 230 17.99 25.22 1.95
C GLU A 230 18.15 26.13 0.72
N LYS A 231 18.60 25.59 -0.42
CA LYS A 231 18.77 26.33 -1.68
C LYS A 231 17.44 26.72 -2.35
N TYR A 232 16.40 25.93 -2.16
CA TYR A 232 15.08 26.13 -2.76
C TYR A 232 14.02 26.43 -1.71
N THR A 233 13.02 27.23 -2.10
CA THR A 233 11.84 27.56 -1.28
C THR A 233 10.58 27.18 -2.03
N ASP A 234 9.48 26.93 -1.32
CA ASP A 234 8.19 26.72 -1.95
C ASP A 234 7.75 28.02 -2.62
N GLU A 235 7.54 27.99 -3.93
CA GLU A 235 7.09 29.16 -4.68
C GLU A 235 5.58 29.26 -4.66
N PRO A 236 5.00 30.44 -4.34
CA PRO A 236 3.55 30.62 -4.36
C PRO A 236 3.01 30.54 -5.79
N MET A 237 1.79 30.02 -5.93
CA MET A 237 1.08 30.05 -7.20
C MET A 237 0.50 31.45 -7.44
N PRO A 238 0.75 32.08 -8.61
CA PRO A 238 0.01 33.27 -9.02
C PRO A 238 -1.50 33.01 -9.06
N GLU A 239 -2.31 33.96 -8.59
CA GLU A 239 -3.77 33.78 -8.50
C GLU A 239 -4.43 33.48 -9.85
N ASP A 240 -3.94 34.14 -10.91
CA ASP A 240 -4.39 33.92 -12.30
C ASP A 240 -3.99 32.56 -12.89
N LYS A 241 -3.11 31.81 -12.22
CA LYS A 241 -2.67 30.47 -12.61
C LYS A 241 -3.22 29.35 -11.73
N LYS A 242 -4.07 29.66 -10.75
CA LYS A 242 -4.74 28.67 -9.93
C LYS A 242 -5.89 28.03 -10.71
N ILE A 243 -5.71 26.79 -11.11
CA ILE A 243 -6.63 26.02 -11.96
C ILE A 243 -7.19 24.86 -11.14
N ASN A 244 -8.45 24.51 -11.33
CA ASN A 244 -9.03 23.31 -10.73
C ASN A 244 -8.38 22.06 -11.33
N ILE A 245 -7.93 21.13 -10.48
CA ILE A 245 -7.23 19.90 -10.88
C ILE A 245 -8.02 18.70 -10.40
N ILE A 246 -8.45 17.86 -11.33
CA ILE A 246 -9.08 16.58 -11.04
C ILE A 246 -8.12 15.48 -11.48
N ALA A 247 -7.53 14.78 -10.52
CA ALA A 247 -6.65 13.64 -10.77
C ALA A 247 -7.46 12.33 -10.64
N ILE A 248 -7.38 11.45 -11.64
CA ILE A 248 -8.07 10.16 -11.66
C ILE A 248 -7.06 9.06 -11.90
N MET A 249 -6.88 8.20 -10.92
CA MET A 249 -6.07 6.99 -11.09
C MET A 249 -7.00 5.80 -11.34
N PHE A 250 -6.92 5.27 -12.56
CA PHE A 250 -7.71 4.12 -12.99
C PHE A 250 -7.11 2.82 -12.51
N GLU A 251 -7.92 2.00 -11.89
CA GLU A 251 -7.57 0.64 -11.45
C GLU A 251 -7.26 -0.26 -12.65
N SER A 252 -6.09 -0.90 -12.62
CA SER A 252 -5.61 -1.88 -13.62
C SER A 252 -5.71 -1.40 -15.07
N TYR A 253 -5.59 -0.09 -15.31
CA TYR A 253 -5.84 0.51 -16.62
C TYR A 253 -4.58 0.56 -17.47
N ASN A 254 -4.61 -0.13 -18.63
CA ASN A 254 -3.58 0.03 -19.66
C ASN A 254 -4.19 0.12 -21.05
N ASP A 255 -3.48 0.82 -21.93
CA ASP A 255 -3.81 0.92 -23.35
C ASP A 255 -3.03 -0.13 -24.14
N PHE A 256 -3.71 -1.23 -24.48
CA PHE A 256 -3.14 -2.31 -25.26
C PHE A 256 -3.10 -2.01 -26.77
N SER A 257 -3.71 -0.92 -27.22
CA SER A 257 -3.65 -0.51 -28.64
C SER A 257 -2.22 -0.17 -29.12
N LYS A 258 -1.34 0.16 -28.17
CA LYS A 258 0.11 0.40 -28.45
C LYS A 258 0.89 -0.87 -28.80
N TYR A 259 0.33 -2.04 -28.52
CA TYR A 259 0.90 -3.33 -28.91
C TYR A 259 0.09 -3.85 -30.11
N ASN A 260 0.69 -4.49 -31.05
CA ASN A 260 0.01 -5.03 -32.23
C ASN A 260 -0.91 -6.22 -31.89
N VAL A 261 -1.86 -5.98 -30.97
CA VAL A 261 -2.85 -6.98 -30.57
C VAL A 261 -3.92 -7.10 -31.65
N ASP A 262 -4.17 -8.31 -32.13
CA ASP A 262 -5.27 -8.59 -33.08
C ASP A 262 -6.60 -8.65 -32.35
N PHE A 263 -7.25 -7.49 -32.19
CA PHE A 263 -8.54 -7.39 -31.55
C PHE A 263 -9.67 -7.84 -32.45
N LYS A 264 -10.50 -8.79 -32.01
CA LYS A 264 -11.78 -9.17 -32.67
C LYS A 264 -12.81 -8.06 -32.52
N LYS A 265 -12.82 -7.39 -31.39
CA LYS A 265 -13.60 -6.18 -31.14
C LYS A 265 -12.67 -5.18 -30.46
N TYR A 266 -12.59 -3.99 -31.00
CA TYR A 266 -11.70 -2.95 -30.48
C TYR A 266 -12.29 -2.31 -29.20
N PRO A 267 -11.59 -2.32 -28.05
CA PRO A 267 -12.14 -1.81 -26.79
C PRO A 267 -11.83 -0.33 -26.53
N TYR A 268 -11.04 0.36 -27.38
CA TYR A 268 -10.45 1.67 -27.09
C TYR A 268 -11.03 2.84 -27.90
N GLU A 269 -12.20 2.70 -28.56
CA GLU A 269 -12.78 3.77 -29.39
C GLU A 269 -12.93 5.09 -28.63
N SER A 270 -13.49 5.06 -27.41
CA SER A 270 -13.64 6.26 -26.58
C SER A 270 -12.30 6.77 -26.05
N ASN A 271 -11.37 5.88 -25.74
CA ASN A 271 -10.01 6.25 -25.32
C ASN A 271 -9.24 6.94 -26.45
N ASP A 272 -9.35 6.46 -27.68
CA ASP A 272 -8.71 7.10 -28.83
C ASP A 272 -9.24 8.51 -29.05
N TYR A 273 -10.56 8.71 -28.95
CA TYR A 273 -11.14 10.05 -28.99
C TYR A 273 -10.57 10.97 -27.92
N VAL A 274 -10.43 10.48 -26.67
CA VAL A 274 -9.87 11.26 -25.56
C VAL A 274 -8.40 11.59 -25.83
N LYS A 275 -7.61 10.63 -26.33
CA LYS A 275 -6.19 10.84 -26.68
C LYS A 275 -5.99 11.92 -27.76
N GLU A 276 -6.87 11.99 -28.75
CA GLU A 276 -6.82 13.00 -29.79
C GLU A 276 -7.07 14.42 -29.28
N HIS A 277 -7.75 14.57 -28.12
CA HIS A 277 -8.10 15.84 -27.50
C HIS A 277 -7.33 16.14 -26.21
N SER A 278 -6.19 15.46 -26.00
CA SER A 278 -5.39 15.58 -24.79
C SER A 278 -3.89 15.40 -25.04
N ILE A 279 -3.08 15.79 -24.06
CA ILE A 279 -1.69 15.34 -23.98
C ILE A 279 -1.71 13.91 -23.46
N ARG A 280 -1.03 13.00 -24.15
CA ARG A 280 -0.95 11.59 -23.84
C ARG A 280 0.49 11.12 -23.69
N GLY A 281 0.74 10.24 -22.73
CA GLY A 281 2.07 9.68 -22.53
C GLY A 281 2.02 8.42 -21.68
N SER A 282 3.14 8.08 -21.06
CA SER A 282 3.22 6.88 -20.23
C SER A 282 3.96 7.16 -18.92
N ILE A 283 3.53 6.49 -17.85
CA ILE A 283 4.27 6.43 -16.59
C ILE A 283 4.77 5.02 -16.32
N VAL A 284 5.93 4.90 -15.68
CA VAL A 284 6.49 3.65 -15.17
C VAL A 284 6.22 3.60 -13.68
N VAL A 285 5.41 2.61 -13.27
CA VAL A 285 4.82 2.55 -11.91
C VAL A 285 5.51 1.56 -10.97
N ASP A 286 6.39 0.69 -11.49
CA ASP A 286 7.18 -0.32 -10.76
C ASP A 286 6.34 -1.31 -9.90
N VAL A 287 5.05 -1.43 -10.19
CA VAL A 287 4.09 -2.38 -9.60
C VAL A 287 3.27 -3.07 -10.69
N PHE A 288 2.86 -4.33 -10.44
CA PHE A 288 2.17 -5.16 -11.43
C PHE A 288 1.10 -6.04 -10.77
N GLY A 289 -0.11 -6.04 -11.31
CA GLY A 289 -1.21 -6.86 -10.82
C GLY A 289 -1.62 -6.55 -9.38
N GLY A 290 -1.37 -5.33 -8.92
CA GLY A 290 -1.61 -4.83 -7.57
C GLY A 290 -0.52 -3.87 -7.11
N GLY A 291 -0.71 -3.28 -5.93
CA GLY A 291 0.20 -2.25 -5.41
C GLY A 291 -0.24 -0.83 -5.76
N THR A 292 -1.52 -0.64 -6.10
CA THR A 292 -2.19 0.63 -6.42
C THR A 292 -1.71 1.80 -5.58
N VAL A 293 -1.59 1.58 -4.27
CA VAL A 293 -1.18 2.60 -3.30
C VAL A 293 0.26 3.12 -3.53
N HIS A 294 1.14 2.36 -4.16
CA HIS A 294 2.48 2.84 -4.48
C HIS A 294 2.40 3.93 -5.56
N THR A 295 1.68 3.67 -6.65
CA THR A 295 1.48 4.65 -7.74
C THR A 295 0.73 5.90 -7.26
N GLU A 296 -0.34 5.72 -6.45
CA GLU A 296 -1.09 6.81 -5.83
C GLU A 296 -0.16 7.74 -5.03
N ARG A 297 0.64 7.18 -4.14
CA ARG A 297 1.48 7.94 -3.21
C ARG A 297 2.70 8.56 -3.89
N THR A 298 3.32 7.88 -4.85
CA THR A 298 4.41 8.48 -5.65
C THR A 298 3.94 9.70 -6.43
N PHE A 299 2.75 9.63 -7.03
CA PHE A 299 2.13 10.79 -7.69
C PHE A 299 1.89 11.96 -6.73
N LEU A 300 1.36 11.69 -5.52
CA LEU A 300 1.00 12.72 -4.55
C LEU A 300 2.19 13.32 -3.80
N THR A 301 3.29 12.60 -3.68
CA THR A 301 4.46 13.06 -2.91
C THR A 301 5.64 13.45 -3.78
N GLY A 302 5.67 13.01 -5.04
CA GLY A 302 6.85 13.14 -5.89
C GLY A 302 8.03 12.27 -5.44
N ASN A 303 7.82 11.33 -4.52
CA ASN A 303 8.86 10.57 -3.86
C ASN A 303 8.69 9.07 -4.17
N TYR A 304 9.74 8.45 -4.71
CA TYR A 304 9.73 7.02 -4.97
C TYR A 304 9.79 6.19 -3.68
N ASN A 305 10.62 6.61 -2.71
CA ASN A 305 10.79 5.92 -1.44
C ASN A 305 9.71 6.33 -0.44
N GLN A 306 8.61 5.59 -0.41
CA GLN A 306 7.43 5.94 0.37
C GLN A 306 7.69 5.89 1.88
N PRO A 307 7.31 6.94 2.65
CA PRO A 307 7.36 6.92 4.09
C PRO A 307 6.22 6.10 4.69
N PHE A 308 6.27 5.90 6.01
CA PHE A 308 5.09 5.42 6.74
C PHE A 308 4.11 6.57 6.96
N TYR A 309 2.86 6.36 6.57
CA TYR A 309 1.78 7.37 6.62
C TYR A 309 1.04 7.42 7.97
N ASN A 310 1.73 7.17 9.06
CA ASN A 310 1.23 7.20 10.44
C ASN A 310 1.38 8.56 11.12
N ARG A 311 2.04 9.49 10.47
CA ARG A 311 2.26 10.89 10.86
C ARG A 311 2.15 11.77 9.62
N PRO A 312 2.00 13.09 9.75
CA PRO A 312 2.03 14.00 8.61
C PRO A 312 3.29 13.80 7.78
N VAL A 313 3.13 13.73 6.46
CA VAL A 313 4.19 13.54 5.47
C VAL A 313 4.10 14.61 4.41
N ASN A 314 5.23 15.07 3.92
CA ASN A 314 5.26 16.04 2.84
C ASN A 314 4.57 15.50 1.58
N SER A 315 3.74 16.32 0.97
CA SER A 315 3.00 15.97 -0.25
C SER A 315 2.65 17.22 -1.06
N TYR A 316 2.29 17.01 -2.30
CA TYR A 316 1.73 18.07 -3.13
C TYR A 316 0.34 18.53 -2.64
N VAL A 317 -0.36 17.69 -1.89
CA VAL A 317 -1.64 18.05 -1.27
C VAL A 317 -1.46 19.15 -0.23
N TRP A 318 -0.45 19.02 0.68
CA TRP A 318 -0.12 20.07 1.64
C TRP A 318 0.28 21.37 0.95
N TYR A 319 1.08 21.28 -0.13
CA TYR A 319 1.44 22.45 -0.92
C TYR A 319 0.20 23.11 -1.53
N LEU A 320 -0.70 22.36 -2.19
CA LEU A 320 -1.93 22.92 -2.76
C LEU A 320 -2.83 23.54 -1.67
N LYS A 321 -2.94 22.88 -0.52
CA LYS A 321 -3.66 23.44 0.64
C LYS A 321 -3.06 24.77 1.10
N SER A 322 -1.73 24.90 1.15
CA SER A 322 -1.05 26.17 1.48
C SER A 322 -1.31 27.27 0.44
N GLN A 323 -1.64 26.88 -0.81
CA GLN A 323 -2.04 27.79 -1.88
C GLN A 323 -3.55 28.12 -1.87
N GLY A 324 -4.31 27.62 -0.87
CA GLY A 324 -5.74 27.91 -0.70
C GLY A 324 -6.69 26.96 -1.41
N TYR A 325 -6.22 25.82 -1.95
CA TYR A 325 -7.08 24.82 -2.56
C TYR A 325 -7.98 24.12 -1.54
N ASN A 326 -9.23 23.82 -1.93
CA ASN A 326 -10.01 22.74 -1.32
C ASN A 326 -9.46 21.39 -1.80
N THR A 327 -9.14 20.49 -0.90
CA THR A 327 -8.48 19.22 -1.24
C THR A 327 -9.34 18.02 -0.85
N THR A 328 -9.75 17.22 -1.84
CA THR A 328 -10.62 16.05 -1.64
C THR A 328 -9.98 14.77 -2.20
N ALA A 329 -10.09 13.67 -1.49
CA ALA A 329 -9.79 12.33 -2.01
C ALA A 329 -11.06 11.48 -2.10
N MET A 330 -11.15 10.59 -3.10
CA MET A 330 -12.25 9.65 -3.29
C MET A 330 -11.76 8.25 -3.61
N HIS A 331 -12.36 7.24 -2.97
CA HIS A 331 -12.14 5.84 -3.31
C HIS A 331 -13.36 5.00 -2.91
N PRO A 332 -14.11 4.40 -3.87
CA PRO A 332 -15.34 3.67 -3.60
C PRO A 332 -15.05 2.26 -3.07
N HIS A 333 -14.39 2.19 -1.92
CA HIS A 333 -14.04 0.97 -1.20
C HIS A 333 -13.86 1.28 0.28
N MET A 334 -13.63 0.24 1.12
CA MET A 334 -13.44 0.40 2.56
C MET A 334 -12.28 1.34 2.89
N GLY A 335 -12.54 2.34 3.73
CA GLY A 335 -11.55 3.37 4.10
C GLY A 335 -10.33 2.84 4.86
N GLY A 336 -10.47 1.69 5.55
CA GLY A 336 -9.37 1.01 6.23
C GLY A 336 -8.40 0.29 5.30
N PHE A 337 -8.79 0.06 4.03
CA PHE A 337 -7.94 -0.60 3.06
C PHE A 337 -6.71 0.26 2.73
N TYR A 338 -5.50 -0.32 2.86
CA TYR A 338 -4.23 0.40 2.80
C TYR A 338 -4.08 1.54 3.83
N ASN A 339 -4.85 1.52 4.92
CA ASN A 339 -4.87 2.58 5.92
C ASN A 339 -5.16 3.98 5.32
N ARG A 340 -6.02 4.05 4.29
CA ARG A 340 -6.27 5.30 3.56
C ARG A 340 -6.84 6.41 4.43
N VAL A 341 -7.68 6.10 5.42
CA VAL A 341 -8.23 7.12 6.33
C VAL A 341 -7.09 7.87 7.03
N THR A 342 -6.12 7.15 7.61
CA THR A 342 -4.97 7.77 8.29
C THR A 342 -4.00 8.38 7.28
N ALA A 343 -3.73 7.68 6.17
CA ALA A 343 -2.79 8.14 5.15
C ALA A 343 -3.26 9.43 4.49
N ASN A 344 -4.52 9.53 4.08
CA ASN A 344 -5.06 10.73 3.42
C ASN A 344 -5.10 11.94 4.35
N LYS A 345 -5.45 11.74 5.64
CA LYS A 345 -5.31 12.79 6.65
C LYS A 345 -3.86 13.29 6.74
N ASN A 346 -2.89 12.38 6.78
CA ASN A 346 -1.47 12.71 6.91
C ASN A 346 -0.84 13.24 5.61
N LEU A 347 -1.46 12.99 4.45
CA LEU A 347 -1.15 13.62 3.17
C LEU A 347 -1.69 15.05 3.05
N GLY A 348 -2.62 15.48 3.92
CA GLY A 348 -3.11 16.85 3.98
C GLY A 348 -4.50 17.10 3.42
N TYR A 349 -5.22 16.08 2.97
CA TYR A 349 -6.59 16.25 2.46
C TYR A 349 -7.53 16.84 3.52
N ASP A 350 -8.40 17.75 3.08
CA ASP A 350 -9.49 18.27 3.91
C ASP A 350 -10.59 17.22 4.09
N GLU A 351 -10.90 16.47 3.02
CA GLU A 351 -11.95 15.46 3.01
C GLU A 351 -11.48 14.20 2.27
N PHE A 352 -11.92 13.03 2.75
CA PHE A 352 -11.76 11.75 2.07
C PHE A 352 -13.09 11.01 2.07
N PHE A 353 -13.62 10.72 0.88
CA PHE A 353 -14.85 9.97 0.67
C PHE A 353 -14.57 8.51 0.35
N TYR A 354 -15.13 7.61 1.15
CA TYR A 354 -14.98 6.16 1.05
C TYR A 354 -16.30 5.47 1.42
N ASP A 355 -16.38 4.14 1.34
CA ASP A 355 -17.64 3.43 1.50
C ASP A 355 -18.37 3.78 2.80
N GLU A 356 -17.71 3.65 3.94
CA GLU A 356 -18.36 3.76 5.26
C GLU A 356 -18.85 5.18 5.59
N ASN A 357 -18.18 6.23 5.09
CA ASN A 357 -18.57 7.61 5.39
C ASN A 357 -19.40 8.27 4.29
N TYR A 358 -19.35 7.74 3.06
CA TYR A 358 -19.98 8.39 1.93
C TYR A 358 -20.70 7.45 0.97
N PHE A 359 -19.99 6.53 0.28
CA PHE A 359 -20.55 5.77 -0.84
C PHE A 359 -21.64 4.78 -0.45
N ASN A 360 -21.65 4.24 0.79
CA ASN A 360 -22.72 3.37 1.28
C ASN A 360 -24.09 4.09 1.39
N ASN A 361 -24.11 5.42 1.40
CA ASN A 361 -25.35 6.21 1.34
C ASN A 361 -25.94 6.28 -0.09
N TYR A 362 -25.12 5.93 -1.10
CA TYR A 362 -25.49 5.92 -2.52
C TYR A 362 -25.35 4.48 -3.02
N LYS A 363 -26.41 3.70 -2.87
CA LYS A 363 -26.41 2.29 -3.25
C LYS A 363 -26.03 2.13 -4.72
N SER A 364 -25.02 1.30 -5.00
CA SER A 364 -24.75 0.75 -6.33
C SER A 364 -25.25 -0.68 -6.36
N GLU A 365 -25.98 -1.08 -7.40
CA GLU A 365 -26.40 -2.46 -7.60
C GLU A 365 -25.25 -3.35 -8.09
N ILE A 366 -24.16 -2.73 -8.55
CA ILE A 366 -22.98 -3.38 -9.14
C ILE A 366 -21.78 -3.15 -8.24
N TYR A 367 -21.06 -4.21 -7.94
CA TYR A 367 -19.78 -4.17 -7.24
C TYR A 367 -18.70 -4.91 -8.06
N PRO A 368 -17.51 -4.36 -8.26
CA PRO A 368 -17.07 -3.00 -7.85
C PRO A 368 -17.92 -1.88 -8.47
N ARG A 369 -17.99 -0.71 -7.82
CA ARG A 369 -18.76 0.45 -8.31
C ARG A 369 -18.27 0.87 -9.68
N PRO A 370 -19.17 1.03 -10.67
CA PRO A 370 -18.82 1.49 -12.00
C PRO A 370 -18.21 2.91 -11.99
N ASP A 371 -17.24 3.16 -12.86
CA ASP A 371 -16.60 4.45 -13.00
C ASP A 371 -17.58 5.55 -13.42
N GLU A 372 -18.58 5.21 -14.26
CA GLU A 372 -19.64 6.15 -14.63
C GLU A 372 -20.42 6.66 -13.41
N ASP A 373 -20.67 5.80 -12.41
CA ASP A 373 -21.34 6.21 -11.18
C ASP A 373 -20.41 7.03 -10.29
N LEU A 374 -19.15 6.60 -10.15
CA LEU A 374 -18.14 7.32 -9.37
C LEU A 374 -17.90 8.74 -9.89
N PHE A 375 -17.87 8.93 -11.21
CA PHE A 375 -17.62 10.23 -11.83
C PHE A 375 -18.73 11.25 -11.57
N LYS A 376 -19.98 10.82 -11.39
CA LYS A 376 -21.08 11.69 -10.93
C LYS A 376 -20.80 12.27 -9.54
N HIS A 377 -20.12 11.49 -8.68
CA HIS A 377 -19.73 11.96 -7.35
C HIS A 377 -18.58 12.98 -7.42
N ILE A 378 -17.63 12.81 -8.34
CA ILE A 378 -16.58 13.80 -8.61
C ILE A 378 -17.22 15.14 -9.02
N LEU A 379 -18.12 15.10 -10.02
CA LEU A 379 -18.81 16.29 -10.50
C LEU A 379 -19.65 16.97 -9.40
N LYS A 380 -20.33 16.15 -8.58
CA LYS A 380 -21.11 16.67 -7.45
C LYS A 380 -20.23 17.45 -6.46
N ASP A 381 -19.13 16.85 -6.01
CA ASP A 381 -18.21 17.48 -5.06
C ASP A 381 -17.54 18.72 -5.68
N TYR A 382 -17.07 18.63 -6.92
CA TYR A 382 -16.53 19.75 -7.67
C TYR A 382 -17.52 20.94 -7.70
N ASN A 383 -18.77 20.70 -8.09
CA ASN A 383 -19.80 21.72 -8.16
C ASN A 383 -20.16 22.33 -6.79
N GLU A 384 -20.02 21.57 -5.70
CA GLU A 384 -20.19 22.08 -4.35
C GLU A 384 -19.00 22.95 -3.92
N LYS A 385 -17.77 22.50 -4.17
CA LYS A 385 -16.54 23.23 -3.81
C LYS A 385 -16.33 24.49 -4.66
N LYS A 386 -16.68 24.48 -5.94
CA LYS A 386 -16.67 25.64 -6.83
C LYS A 386 -17.41 26.84 -6.23
N LYS A 387 -18.52 26.61 -5.51
CA LYS A 387 -19.29 27.68 -4.84
C LYS A 387 -18.52 28.44 -3.76
N THR A 388 -17.41 27.88 -3.27
CA THR A 388 -16.57 28.53 -2.26
C THR A 388 -15.67 29.63 -2.84
N GLY A 389 -15.52 29.68 -4.16
CA GLY A 389 -14.59 30.58 -4.85
C GLY A 389 -13.11 30.22 -4.66
N LYS A 390 -12.81 29.06 -4.07
CA LYS A 390 -11.46 28.54 -3.92
C LYS A 390 -11.15 27.52 -5.02
N PRO A 391 -9.90 27.42 -5.47
CA PRO A 391 -9.51 26.39 -6.41
C PRO A 391 -9.69 24.99 -5.78
N TYR A 392 -9.88 24.00 -6.62
CA TYR A 392 -10.19 22.63 -6.22
C TYR A 392 -9.12 21.65 -6.67
N PHE A 393 -8.74 20.75 -5.78
CA PHE A 393 -7.94 19.56 -6.08
C PHE A 393 -8.66 18.31 -5.63
N ASN A 394 -8.88 17.40 -6.54
CA ASN A 394 -9.41 16.06 -6.25
C ASN A 394 -8.46 14.99 -6.70
N MET A 395 -8.29 13.95 -5.89
CA MET A 395 -7.67 12.69 -6.28
C MET A 395 -8.67 11.55 -6.11
N THR A 396 -9.08 10.96 -7.21
CA THR A 396 -9.97 9.80 -7.22
C THR A 396 -9.25 8.56 -7.68
N VAL A 397 -9.37 7.48 -6.90
CA VAL A 397 -8.88 6.14 -7.26
C VAL A 397 -10.09 5.27 -7.59
N THR A 398 -10.16 4.72 -8.81
CA THR A 398 -11.29 3.90 -9.25
C THR A 398 -11.20 2.46 -8.74
N MET A 399 -12.24 1.66 -8.95
CA MET A 399 -12.31 0.24 -8.52
C MET A 399 -12.88 -0.69 -9.61
N GLN A 400 -13.48 -0.18 -10.66
CA GLN A 400 -14.24 -0.97 -11.62
C GLN A 400 -13.45 -2.13 -12.22
N ASN A 401 -12.19 -1.92 -12.57
CA ASN A 401 -11.34 -2.93 -13.22
C ASN A 401 -10.48 -3.74 -12.23
N HIS A 402 -10.83 -3.76 -10.94
CA HIS A 402 -10.11 -4.54 -9.94
C HIS A 402 -10.33 -6.05 -10.16
N GLY A 403 -9.21 -6.80 -10.27
CA GLY A 403 -9.27 -8.26 -10.32
C GLY A 403 -9.68 -8.93 -8.99
N PRO A 404 -10.10 -10.19 -8.99
CA PRO A 404 -10.13 -11.11 -10.14
C PRO A 404 -11.30 -10.82 -11.10
N TYR A 405 -11.03 -10.92 -12.39
CA TYR A 405 -12.07 -10.73 -13.41
C TYR A 405 -12.99 -11.95 -13.49
N PRO A 406 -14.28 -11.79 -13.88
CA PRO A 406 -15.21 -12.90 -14.01
C PRO A 406 -14.70 -13.99 -14.97
N GLU A 407 -14.82 -15.26 -14.56
CA GLU A 407 -14.46 -16.43 -15.38
C GLU A 407 -15.61 -16.90 -16.28
N THR A 408 -16.75 -16.22 -16.24
CA THR A 408 -17.91 -16.45 -17.11
C THR A 408 -17.75 -15.68 -18.43
N PRO A 409 -18.43 -16.09 -19.52
CA PRO A 409 -18.37 -15.39 -20.80
C PRO A 409 -18.66 -13.89 -20.67
N ALA A 410 -17.79 -13.07 -21.24
CA ALA A 410 -18.00 -11.62 -21.36
C ALA A 410 -19.09 -11.33 -22.43
N PRO A 411 -19.65 -10.10 -22.44
CA PRO A 411 -20.62 -9.69 -23.49
C PRO A 411 -20.04 -9.79 -24.91
N TYR A 412 -18.73 -9.66 -25.02
CA TYR A 412 -18.02 -9.73 -26.31
C TYR A 412 -16.71 -10.50 -26.17
N ASN A 413 -16.26 -11.10 -27.29
CA ASN A 413 -14.92 -11.61 -27.42
C ASN A 413 -14.02 -10.51 -28.00
N TYR A 414 -13.06 -10.02 -27.23
CA TYR A 414 -12.12 -8.97 -27.64
C TYR A 414 -10.85 -9.54 -28.29
N ILE A 415 -10.48 -10.77 -27.92
CA ILE A 415 -9.29 -11.47 -28.44
C ILE A 415 -9.63 -12.87 -28.94
N ASP A 416 -8.72 -13.48 -29.66
CA ASP A 416 -8.79 -14.90 -29.99
C ASP A 416 -8.45 -15.79 -28.79
N LYS A 417 -9.16 -16.90 -28.63
CA LYS A 417 -8.94 -17.85 -27.54
C LYS A 417 -7.56 -18.51 -27.58
N LYS A 418 -7.09 -18.82 -28.79
CA LYS A 418 -5.82 -19.56 -29.01
C LYS A 418 -5.68 -20.76 -28.05
N GLU A 419 -4.57 -20.86 -27.32
CA GLU A 419 -4.27 -21.95 -26.38
C GLU A 419 -4.74 -21.66 -24.94
N LEU A 420 -5.51 -20.58 -24.72
CA LEU A 420 -6.02 -20.24 -23.39
C LEU A 420 -7.12 -21.20 -22.96
N ASP A 421 -7.16 -21.56 -21.69
CA ASP A 421 -8.32 -22.22 -21.09
C ASP A 421 -9.52 -21.26 -21.04
N ASP A 422 -10.73 -21.84 -20.88
CA ASP A 422 -11.97 -21.05 -20.90
C ASP A 422 -12.04 -19.96 -19.84
N LYS A 423 -11.54 -20.24 -18.65
CA LYS A 423 -11.56 -19.30 -17.53
C LYS A 423 -10.67 -18.10 -17.79
N THR A 424 -9.42 -18.36 -18.18
CA THR A 424 -8.45 -17.30 -18.51
C THR A 424 -8.93 -16.48 -19.70
N PHE A 425 -9.45 -17.13 -20.75
CA PHE A 425 -10.01 -16.44 -21.90
C PHE A 425 -11.18 -15.51 -21.52
N ASN A 426 -12.12 -16.00 -20.73
CA ASN A 426 -13.25 -15.22 -20.25
C ASN A 426 -12.79 -14.05 -19.37
N SER A 427 -11.85 -14.27 -18.45
CA SER A 427 -11.31 -13.23 -17.57
C SER A 427 -10.66 -12.09 -18.38
N ILE A 428 -9.89 -12.41 -19.42
CA ILE A 428 -9.28 -11.40 -20.30
C ILE A 428 -10.35 -10.59 -21.05
N ASN A 429 -11.39 -11.25 -21.57
CA ASN A 429 -12.47 -10.55 -22.28
C ASN A 429 -13.29 -9.66 -21.33
N ASN A 430 -13.55 -10.10 -20.10
CA ASN A 430 -14.19 -9.28 -19.07
C ASN A 430 -13.33 -8.07 -18.67
N TYR A 431 -12.00 -8.24 -18.59
CA TYR A 431 -11.07 -7.12 -18.41
C TYR A 431 -11.23 -6.08 -19.51
N PHE A 432 -11.20 -6.47 -20.79
CA PHE A 432 -11.37 -5.54 -21.90
C PHE A 432 -12.75 -4.89 -21.95
N ASP A 433 -13.80 -5.60 -21.54
CA ASP A 433 -15.14 -4.99 -21.44
C ASP A 433 -15.17 -3.92 -20.34
N GLY A 434 -14.52 -4.16 -19.21
CA GLY A 434 -14.35 -3.16 -18.15
C GLY A 434 -13.56 -1.94 -18.63
N ILE A 435 -12.47 -2.12 -19.36
CA ILE A 435 -11.67 -1.03 -19.97
C ILE A 435 -12.52 -0.18 -20.91
N ARG A 436 -13.34 -0.81 -21.77
CA ARG A 436 -14.26 -0.10 -22.67
C ARG A 436 -15.23 0.76 -21.87
N GLN A 437 -15.87 0.18 -20.85
CA GLN A 437 -16.83 0.90 -19.99
C GLN A 437 -16.19 2.08 -19.26
N SER A 438 -14.98 1.90 -18.69
CA SER A 438 -14.23 2.98 -18.04
C SER A 438 -13.87 4.10 -19.02
N SER A 439 -13.48 3.74 -20.25
CA SER A 439 -13.15 4.71 -21.31
C SER A 439 -14.39 5.49 -21.76
N ASP A 440 -15.55 4.83 -21.89
CA ASP A 440 -16.83 5.47 -22.22
C ASP A 440 -17.26 6.45 -21.11
N ALA A 441 -17.16 6.03 -19.85
CA ALA A 441 -17.45 6.86 -18.69
C ALA A 441 -16.52 8.09 -18.60
N PHE A 442 -15.23 7.90 -18.87
CA PHE A 442 -14.25 8.98 -18.86
C PHE A 442 -14.52 10.02 -19.95
N LYS A 443 -14.78 9.58 -21.18
CA LYS A 443 -15.18 10.47 -22.28
C LYS A 443 -16.42 11.30 -21.90
N LYS A 444 -17.40 10.70 -21.24
CA LYS A 444 -18.61 11.37 -20.77
C LYS A 444 -18.29 12.44 -19.72
N LEU A 445 -17.46 12.11 -18.70
CA LEU A 445 -17.00 13.06 -17.70
C LEU A 445 -16.33 14.28 -18.33
N LEU A 446 -15.42 14.07 -19.28
CA LEU A 446 -14.74 15.18 -19.98
C LEU A 446 -15.71 16.03 -20.78
N SER A 447 -16.74 15.42 -21.38
CA SER A 447 -17.78 16.13 -22.12
C SER A 447 -18.61 17.04 -21.19
N GLU A 448 -18.88 16.60 -19.95
CA GLU A 448 -19.60 17.40 -18.96
C GLU A 448 -18.75 18.56 -18.39
N LEU A 449 -17.42 18.39 -18.32
CA LEU A 449 -16.48 19.43 -17.86
C LEU A 449 -16.09 20.43 -18.97
N LYS A 450 -16.31 20.09 -20.23
CA LYS A 450 -15.77 20.84 -21.38
C LYS A 450 -16.19 22.31 -21.39
N GLU A 451 -17.47 22.58 -21.12
CA GLU A 451 -18.07 23.91 -21.17
C GLU A 451 -18.19 24.57 -19.80
N ASP A 452 -17.51 24.02 -18.76
CA ASP A 452 -17.51 24.62 -17.44
C ASP A 452 -16.88 26.03 -17.49
N ASP A 453 -17.47 26.98 -16.76
CA ASP A 453 -17.04 28.38 -16.73
C ASP A 453 -15.77 28.63 -15.93
N GLU A 454 -15.34 27.66 -15.10
CA GLU A 454 -14.08 27.67 -14.39
C GLU A 454 -13.00 26.86 -15.13
N PRO A 455 -11.72 27.24 -15.02
CA PRO A 455 -10.63 26.49 -15.64
C PRO A 455 -10.44 25.14 -14.94
N VAL A 456 -10.52 24.03 -15.70
CA VAL A 456 -10.37 22.67 -15.20
C VAL A 456 -9.36 21.90 -16.01
N ILE A 457 -8.42 21.25 -15.31
CA ILE A 457 -7.50 20.26 -15.88
C ILE A 457 -7.82 18.89 -15.27
N VAL A 458 -7.88 17.87 -16.11
CA VAL A 458 -8.00 16.47 -15.69
C VAL A 458 -6.69 15.74 -15.98
N VAL A 459 -6.10 15.13 -14.94
CA VAL A 459 -4.91 14.29 -15.02
C VAL A 459 -5.32 12.85 -14.74
N ALA A 460 -5.37 12.02 -15.77
CA ALA A 460 -5.81 10.62 -15.66
C ALA A 460 -4.66 9.67 -15.96
N PHE A 461 -4.51 8.57 -15.20
CA PHE A 461 -3.44 7.59 -15.39
C PHE A 461 -3.81 6.22 -14.83
N GLY A 462 -3.17 5.16 -15.35
CA GLY A 462 -3.35 3.80 -14.84
C GLY A 462 -2.42 3.54 -13.65
N ASP A 463 -2.90 2.82 -12.64
CA ASP A 463 -2.10 2.51 -11.44
C ASP A 463 -1.09 1.38 -11.66
N HIS A 464 -1.45 0.34 -12.40
CA HIS A 464 -0.60 -0.79 -12.81
C HIS A 464 -1.23 -1.59 -13.94
N ASN A 465 -0.45 -2.49 -14.54
CA ASN A 465 -0.98 -3.46 -15.48
C ASN A 465 -1.85 -4.51 -14.79
N PRO A 466 -2.87 -5.07 -15.48
CA PRO A 466 -3.70 -6.14 -14.96
C PRO A 466 -2.91 -7.44 -14.77
N TYR A 467 -3.37 -8.29 -13.86
CA TYR A 467 -2.96 -9.69 -13.82
C TYR A 467 -3.87 -10.53 -14.73
N LEU A 468 -3.34 -11.04 -15.84
CA LEU A 468 -4.07 -11.76 -16.86
C LEU A 468 -3.66 -13.24 -16.94
N GLY A 469 -3.67 -13.92 -15.82
CA GLY A 469 -3.40 -15.35 -15.72
C GLY A 469 -1.98 -15.72 -15.31
N GLU A 470 -1.81 -17.00 -14.91
CA GLU A 470 -0.53 -17.52 -14.42
C GLU A 470 0.57 -17.48 -15.50
N ASN A 471 1.80 -17.20 -15.08
CA ASN A 471 2.97 -17.12 -15.96
C ASN A 471 2.79 -16.14 -17.14
N ASP A 472 2.02 -15.07 -16.93
CA ASP A 472 1.75 -14.03 -17.91
C ASP A 472 1.08 -14.57 -19.20
N CYS A 473 0.31 -15.68 -19.11
CA CYS A 473 -0.25 -16.37 -20.28
C CYS A 473 -1.17 -15.48 -21.12
N GLY A 474 -1.92 -14.56 -20.50
CA GLY A 474 -2.75 -13.59 -21.21
C GLY A 474 -1.91 -12.63 -22.06
N PHE A 475 -0.83 -12.08 -21.52
CA PHE A 475 0.10 -11.22 -22.29
C PHE A 475 0.75 -12.01 -23.44
N LYS A 476 1.24 -13.21 -23.16
CA LYS A 476 1.85 -14.09 -24.17
C LYS A 476 0.89 -14.44 -25.30
N SER A 477 -0.38 -14.71 -24.98
CA SER A 477 -1.42 -15.02 -26.02
C SER A 477 -1.67 -13.83 -26.94
N MET A 478 -1.47 -12.61 -26.47
CA MET A 478 -1.55 -11.37 -27.24
C MET A 478 -0.22 -10.99 -27.93
N GLY A 479 0.86 -11.79 -27.74
CA GLY A 479 2.17 -11.52 -28.31
C GLY A 479 2.96 -10.44 -27.60
N ILE A 480 2.63 -10.16 -26.32
CA ILE A 480 3.28 -9.11 -25.52
C ILE A 480 4.30 -9.75 -24.59
N ASP A 481 5.58 -9.41 -24.75
CA ASP A 481 6.62 -9.76 -23.79
C ASP A 481 6.58 -8.79 -22.60
N VAL A 482 6.39 -9.35 -21.41
CA VAL A 482 6.41 -8.63 -20.11
C VAL A 482 7.48 -9.20 -19.19
N SER A 483 8.52 -9.86 -19.72
CA SER A 483 9.65 -10.36 -18.94
C SER A 483 10.45 -9.18 -18.36
N PRO A 484 10.72 -9.16 -17.05
CA PRO A 484 11.50 -8.08 -16.44
C PRO A 484 13.01 -8.18 -16.76
N ASP A 485 13.43 -9.22 -17.50
CA ASP A 485 14.85 -9.49 -17.81
C ASP A 485 15.39 -8.62 -18.97
N SER A 486 14.50 -8.00 -19.74
CA SER A 486 14.84 -7.04 -20.78
C SER A 486 14.24 -5.65 -20.49
N VAL A 487 14.84 -4.59 -21.02
CA VAL A 487 14.31 -3.22 -20.88
C VAL A 487 12.91 -3.11 -21.48
N ASP A 488 12.68 -3.67 -22.65
CA ASP A 488 11.38 -3.61 -23.32
C ASP A 488 10.31 -4.40 -22.54
N GLY A 489 10.64 -5.62 -22.12
CA GLY A 489 9.74 -6.42 -21.30
C GLY A 489 9.46 -5.76 -19.94
N TYR A 490 10.47 -5.15 -19.31
CA TYR A 490 10.29 -4.36 -18.10
C TYR A 490 9.33 -3.19 -18.33
N LEU A 491 9.53 -2.40 -19.39
CA LEU A 491 8.64 -1.29 -19.73
C LEU A 491 7.23 -1.78 -20.07
N ASN A 492 7.09 -2.89 -20.81
CA ASN A 492 5.78 -3.45 -21.09
C ASN A 492 5.06 -3.93 -19.82
N ARG A 493 5.81 -4.40 -18.82
CA ARG A 493 5.26 -4.87 -17.55
C ARG A 493 4.80 -3.75 -16.64
N TYR A 494 5.56 -2.65 -16.57
CA TYR A 494 5.39 -1.60 -15.55
C TYR A 494 4.92 -0.25 -16.11
N ARG A 495 4.71 -0.15 -17.41
CA ARG A 495 4.28 1.09 -18.05
C ARG A 495 2.76 1.14 -18.23
N THR A 496 2.13 2.20 -17.70
CA THR A 496 0.72 2.52 -17.87
C THR A 496 0.54 3.87 -18.57
N PRO A 497 -0.59 4.15 -19.24
CA PRO A 497 -0.83 5.43 -19.89
C PRO A 497 -1.15 6.54 -18.89
N TYR A 498 -0.85 7.78 -19.28
CA TYR A 498 -1.45 8.98 -18.70
C TYR A 498 -2.04 9.88 -19.78
N ILE A 499 -3.01 10.71 -19.35
CA ILE A 499 -3.71 11.71 -20.14
C ILE A 499 -3.78 12.99 -19.32
N ILE A 500 -3.48 14.13 -19.94
CA ILE A 500 -3.70 15.47 -19.39
C ILE A 500 -4.64 16.19 -20.34
N TRP A 501 -5.85 16.42 -19.89
CA TRP A 501 -6.92 17.10 -20.62
C TRP A 501 -7.28 18.42 -19.94
N ALA A 502 -7.72 19.40 -20.72
CA ALA A 502 -8.18 20.69 -20.23
C ALA A 502 -9.48 21.10 -20.90
N ASN A 503 -10.37 21.76 -20.15
CA ASN A 503 -11.56 22.37 -20.72
C ASN A 503 -11.20 23.66 -21.49
N ASP A 504 -12.18 24.20 -22.23
CA ASP A 504 -11.95 25.37 -23.08
C ASP A 504 -11.53 26.61 -22.28
N LYS A 505 -12.02 26.72 -21.04
CA LYS A 505 -11.63 27.81 -20.13
C LYS A 505 -10.17 27.71 -19.67
N ALA A 506 -9.70 26.52 -19.30
CA ALA A 506 -8.30 26.29 -18.93
C ALA A 506 -7.36 26.51 -20.11
N LYS A 507 -7.71 26.09 -21.32
CA LYS A 507 -6.96 26.39 -22.56
C LYS A 507 -6.84 27.89 -22.78
N SER A 508 -7.94 28.63 -22.61
CA SER A 508 -7.95 30.08 -22.76
C SER A 508 -7.06 30.80 -21.73
N VAL A 509 -7.09 30.36 -20.47
CA VAL A 509 -6.30 30.99 -19.38
C VAL A 509 -4.81 30.68 -19.53
N THR A 510 -4.46 29.46 -19.94
CA THR A 510 -3.06 29.00 -20.04
C THR A 510 -2.40 29.34 -21.38
N GLY A 511 -3.20 29.54 -22.42
CA GLY A 511 -2.70 29.66 -23.80
C GLY A 511 -2.19 28.34 -24.41
N LEU A 512 -2.44 27.19 -23.74
CA LEU A 512 -2.02 25.86 -24.19
C LEU A 512 -3.23 25.13 -24.81
N ASP A 513 -2.99 24.33 -25.84
CA ASP A 513 -4.04 23.53 -26.50
C ASP A 513 -4.31 22.18 -25.81
N PHE A 514 -3.37 21.71 -24.99
CA PHE A 514 -3.40 20.40 -24.30
C PHE A 514 -3.59 19.21 -25.25
N VAL A 515 -2.94 19.25 -26.40
CA VAL A 515 -2.95 18.19 -27.40
C VAL A 515 -1.53 17.81 -27.78
N GLY A 516 -1.25 16.51 -27.89
CA GLY A 516 0.05 16.00 -28.36
C GLY A 516 0.60 14.85 -27.54
N ASP A 517 1.85 14.50 -27.80
CA ASP A 517 2.56 13.43 -27.12
C ASP A 517 3.41 13.99 -25.97
N GLY A 518 3.25 13.41 -24.79
CA GLY A 518 4.05 13.70 -23.62
C GLY A 518 5.14 12.64 -23.39
N PRO A 519 6.11 12.92 -22.50
CA PRO A 519 7.24 12.03 -22.25
C PRO A 519 6.84 10.76 -21.49
N THR A 520 7.70 9.74 -21.54
CA THR A 520 7.66 8.60 -20.62
C THR A 520 8.49 8.92 -19.38
N MET A 521 7.86 8.81 -18.20
CA MET A 521 8.48 9.15 -16.91
C MET A 521 8.03 8.19 -15.80
N SER A 522 8.64 8.22 -14.62
CA SER A 522 8.06 7.56 -13.44
C SER A 522 6.88 8.35 -12.88
N SER A 523 6.00 7.67 -12.13
CA SER A 523 4.77 8.27 -11.56
C SER A 523 5.02 9.49 -10.67
N GLU A 524 6.16 9.54 -9.96
CA GLU A 524 6.55 10.67 -9.12
C GLU A 524 6.90 11.97 -9.90
N TYR A 525 7.08 11.88 -11.21
CA TYR A 525 7.33 13.05 -12.07
C TYR A 525 6.07 13.57 -12.76
N LEU A 526 4.96 12.81 -12.77
CA LEU A 526 3.77 13.21 -13.53
C LEU A 526 3.18 14.54 -13.04
N PHE A 527 3.05 14.73 -11.74
CA PHE A 527 2.51 15.99 -11.22
C PHE A 527 3.48 17.17 -11.45
N THR A 528 4.79 16.91 -11.35
CA THR A 528 5.83 17.85 -11.72
C THR A 528 5.72 18.26 -13.19
N HIS A 529 5.45 17.31 -14.09
CA HIS A 529 5.25 17.59 -15.51
C HIS A 529 4.06 18.52 -15.75
N VAL A 530 2.94 18.30 -15.05
CA VAL A 530 1.76 19.22 -15.11
C VAL A 530 2.17 20.64 -14.69
N PHE A 531 2.90 20.79 -13.59
CA PHE A 531 3.36 22.09 -13.12
C PHE A 531 4.29 22.79 -14.12
N ASN A 532 5.24 22.05 -14.70
CA ASN A 532 6.16 22.57 -15.71
C ASN A 532 5.41 23.06 -16.95
N MET A 533 4.39 22.34 -17.42
CA MET A 533 3.55 22.75 -18.54
C MET A 533 2.81 24.06 -18.25
N LEU A 534 2.35 24.24 -17.02
CA LEU A 534 1.67 25.47 -16.59
C LEU A 534 2.63 26.62 -16.29
N GLY A 535 3.93 26.42 -16.42
CA GLY A 535 4.95 27.40 -16.06
C GLY A 535 4.98 27.73 -14.57
N LEU A 536 4.63 26.74 -13.73
CA LEU A 536 4.66 26.81 -12.26
C LEU A 536 5.93 26.17 -11.73
N LYS A 537 6.60 26.80 -10.76
CA LYS A 537 7.79 26.23 -10.11
C LYS A 537 7.44 25.18 -9.06
N GLY A 538 6.34 25.39 -8.34
CA GLY A 538 5.83 24.46 -7.33
C GLY A 538 6.64 24.41 -6.03
N PRO A 539 6.45 23.35 -5.22
CA PRO A 539 7.15 23.17 -3.96
C PRO A 539 8.66 22.91 -4.18
N ARG A 540 9.48 23.24 -3.18
CA ARG A 540 10.95 23.13 -3.24
C ARG A 540 11.45 21.75 -3.68
N TYR A 541 10.81 20.69 -3.23
CA TYR A 541 11.20 19.32 -3.62
C TYR A 541 11.03 19.06 -5.13
N MET A 542 9.95 19.58 -5.73
CA MET A 542 9.72 19.54 -7.17
C MET A 542 10.80 20.34 -7.92
N GLN A 543 11.14 21.54 -7.41
CA GLN A 543 12.20 22.39 -8.00
C GLN A 543 13.58 21.74 -7.92
N ILE A 544 13.92 21.06 -6.80
CA ILE A 544 15.17 20.31 -6.64
C ILE A 544 15.24 19.24 -7.74
N LYS A 545 14.20 18.43 -7.92
CA LYS A 545 14.18 17.38 -8.94
C LYS A 545 14.33 17.95 -10.36
N ASN A 546 13.62 19.02 -10.67
CA ASN A 546 13.68 19.66 -11.98
C ASN A 546 15.04 20.30 -12.31
N ASN A 547 15.66 20.96 -11.34
CA ASN A 547 16.84 21.78 -11.61
C ASN A 547 18.15 21.02 -11.38
N GLU A 548 18.18 20.07 -10.43
CA GLU A 548 19.39 19.30 -10.11
C GLU A 548 19.47 17.98 -10.89
N PHE A 549 18.32 17.47 -11.35
CA PHE A 549 18.22 16.20 -12.10
C PHE A 549 17.38 16.35 -13.38
N PRO A 550 17.63 17.35 -14.23
CA PRO A 550 16.77 17.64 -15.38
C PRO A 550 16.71 16.50 -16.40
N ASP A 551 17.76 15.68 -16.47
CA ASP A 551 17.86 14.57 -17.40
C ASP A 551 17.27 13.25 -16.85
N VAL A 552 16.86 13.21 -15.57
CA VAL A 552 16.26 12.01 -14.96
C VAL A 552 14.76 12.04 -15.14
N SER A 553 14.22 11.11 -15.89
CA SER A 553 12.76 10.97 -16.11
C SER A 553 12.17 9.70 -15.52
N ILE A 554 12.97 8.67 -15.26
CA ILE A 554 12.57 7.43 -14.58
C ILE A 554 13.57 7.17 -13.46
N PHE A 555 13.05 6.89 -12.26
CA PHE A 555 13.83 6.45 -11.12
C PHE A 555 13.06 5.42 -10.31
N ASN A 556 13.61 4.21 -10.16
CA ASN A 556 13.04 3.16 -9.32
C ASN A 556 14.13 2.15 -8.89
N LYS A 557 13.74 1.06 -8.24
CA LYS A 557 14.70 0.05 -7.72
C LYS A 557 15.50 -0.65 -8.79
N SER A 558 14.95 -0.79 -9.99
CA SER A 558 15.53 -1.61 -11.07
C SER A 558 16.26 -0.76 -12.08
N TYR A 559 15.63 0.32 -12.54
CA TYR A 559 16.11 1.15 -13.62
C TYR A 559 16.03 2.64 -13.32
N MET A 560 16.94 3.37 -13.94
CA MET A 560 16.93 4.82 -14.04
C MET A 560 17.00 5.19 -15.53
N LYS A 561 16.21 6.17 -15.97
CA LYS A 561 16.38 6.78 -17.29
C LYS A 561 17.03 8.12 -17.12
N ILE A 562 18.24 8.26 -17.68
CA ILE A 562 19.01 9.51 -17.75
C ILE A 562 19.09 9.90 -19.21
N ALA A 563 18.55 11.06 -19.57
CA ALA A 563 18.31 11.46 -20.97
C ALA A 563 17.55 10.36 -21.73
N ASP A 564 18.14 9.77 -22.76
CA ASP A 564 17.50 8.70 -23.54
C ASP A 564 17.93 7.28 -23.19
N LYS A 565 18.77 7.10 -22.16
CA LYS A 565 19.29 5.79 -21.77
C LYS A 565 18.58 5.22 -20.56
N MET A 566 18.07 3.99 -20.71
CA MET A 566 17.65 3.15 -19.58
C MET A 566 18.86 2.38 -19.06
N ILE A 567 19.24 2.63 -17.80
CA ILE A 567 20.38 1.97 -17.14
C ILE A 567 19.93 1.36 -15.81
N PRO A 568 20.53 0.25 -15.37
CA PRO A 568 20.24 -0.31 -14.05
C PRO A 568 20.58 0.70 -12.95
N THR A 569 19.67 0.91 -12.00
CA THR A 569 19.83 1.90 -10.91
C THR A 569 21.08 1.66 -10.04
N LYS A 570 21.59 0.41 -9.99
CA LYS A 570 22.80 0.02 -9.26
C LYS A 570 24.07 -0.03 -10.12
N SER A 571 24.02 0.42 -11.38
CA SER A 571 25.21 0.51 -12.23
C SER A 571 26.14 1.64 -11.75
N GLU A 572 27.43 1.58 -12.09
CA GLU A 572 28.40 2.63 -11.76
C GLU A 572 27.95 3.99 -12.30
N GLU A 573 27.36 4.02 -13.49
CA GLU A 573 26.86 5.23 -14.16
C GLU A 573 25.69 5.88 -13.38
N ALA A 574 24.80 5.08 -12.78
CA ALA A 574 23.63 5.56 -12.04
C ALA A 574 23.89 5.77 -10.54
N LEU A 575 24.95 5.18 -9.97
CA LEU A 575 25.12 5.01 -8.53
C LEU A 575 25.09 6.34 -7.77
N GLN A 576 25.86 7.34 -8.23
CA GLN A 576 25.94 8.63 -7.54
C GLN A 576 24.59 9.38 -7.58
N THR A 577 23.93 9.40 -8.74
CA THR A 577 22.60 10.01 -8.91
C THR A 577 21.56 9.29 -8.03
N SER A 578 21.64 7.96 -7.97
CA SER A 578 20.78 7.15 -7.10
C SER A 578 20.97 7.46 -5.60
N ILE A 579 22.21 7.62 -5.16
CA ILE A 579 22.52 8.01 -3.77
C ILE A 579 21.92 9.39 -3.46
N TRP A 580 22.09 10.37 -4.35
CA TRP A 580 21.55 11.72 -4.15
C TRP A 580 20.02 11.73 -4.13
N LEU A 581 19.34 11.08 -5.07
CA LEU A 581 17.89 10.98 -5.10
C LEU A 581 17.35 10.27 -3.84
N ASN A 582 17.95 9.14 -3.45
CA ASN A 582 17.57 8.45 -2.22
C ASN A 582 17.82 9.30 -0.96
N SER A 583 18.88 10.12 -0.96
CA SER A 583 19.17 11.04 0.16
C SER A 583 18.13 12.15 0.24
N LEU A 584 17.73 12.72 -0.89
CA LEU A 584 16.65 13.71 -0.94
C LEU A 584 15.32 13.12 -0.50
N ASP A 585 14.96 11.93 -0.99
CA ASP A 585 13.76 11.21 -0.61
C ASP A 585 13.70 10.98 0.91
N TYR A 586 14.80 10.49 1.49
CA TYR A 586 14.90 10.22 2.92
C TYR A 586 14.79 11.51 3.76
N TYR A 587 15.51 12.56 3.38
CA TYR A 587 15.43 13.87 4.05
C TYR A 587 14.01 14.44 3.98
N TYR A 588 13.36 14.39 2.83
CA TYR A 588 11.98 14.83 2.62
C TYR A 588 10.98 14.04 3.48
N ASN A 589 11.19 12.73 3.62
CA ASN A 589 10.34 11.84 4.43
C ASN A 589 10.53 12.02 5.94
N THR A 590 11.68 12.52 6.38
CA THR A 590 12.01 12.66 7.80
C THR A 590 11.83 14.08 8.34
N ASN A 591 11.70 15.08 7.47
CA ASN A 591 11.56 16.49 7.83
C ASN A 591 10.23 17.04 7.26
N PHE A 592 9.18 17.10 8.08
CA PHE A 592 7.89 17.66 7.66
C PHE A 592 7.97 19.20 7.56
N MET A 593 7.47 19.78 6.45
CA MET A 593 7.69 21.17 6.08
C MET A 593 6.44 22.05 6.17
N TYR A 594 5.27 21.48 6.47
CA TYR A 594 3.98 22.18 6.46
C TYR A 594 3.32 22.23 7.85
N GLU A 595 4.12 22.38 8.92
CA GLU A 595 3.62 22.38 10.31
C GLU A 595 2.52 23.43 10.57
N GLU A 596 2.60 24.59 9.92
CA GLU A 596 1.65 25.70 10.06
C GLU A 596 0.28 25.44 9.43
N PHE A 597 0.14 24.40 8.59
CA PHE A 597 -1.10 24.04 7.89
C PHE A 597 -1.77 22.77 8.43
N LYS A 598 -1.24 22.18 9.50
CA LYS A 598 -1.81 20.96 10.12
C LYS A 598 -3.23 21.18 10.65
#